data_7e287792cbf6677a817300cc52ee5213
#
_entry.id   7e287792cbf6677a817300cc52ee5213
#
_cell.length_a   1.000
_cell.length_b   1.000
_cell.length_c   1.000
_cell.angle_alpha   90.00
_cell.angle_beta   90.00
_cell.angle_gamma   90.00
#
_symmetry.space_group_name_H-M   'P 1'
#
loop_
_entity.id
_entity.type
_entity.pdbx_description
1 polymer ?
#
loop_
_entity_poly.entity_id
_entity_poly.type
_entity_poly.pdbx_seq_one_letter_code
_entity_poly.pdbx_strand_id
1 'polypeptide(L)'
;DKEFQLRMKEIELASGRHDSTSRANPSFNILGNIKLVPPFSEKEVDKYFILFEKVAENSKWPREYWTQLLQSVLYGKARDIYVSLSVQQSSDYDMVKECILKGYALVPEAYRQKFRNYRKDAQQTYFEFSRDKEQLFKRWCLAKKIEHDFESLEQSILLEEFKNCINSDIKNHLEEHKYETLDKAAIAADEYSLTHKVPTVSKSFTQ
;
A
#
# COMPACT_ATOMS: atom_id res chain seq x y z
N ASP A 1 -36.12 -47.48 19.27
CA ASP A 1 -35.72 -46.18 19.81
C ASP A 1 -34.72 -46.21 20.95
N LYS A 2 -34.61 -47.30 21.69
CA LYS A 2 -33.58 -47.48 22.71
C LYS A 2 -32.17 -47.64 22.12
N GLU A 3 -32.07 -48.23 20.93
CA GLU A 3 -30.80 -48.46 20.23
C GLU A 3 -30.19 -47.15 19.67
N PHE A 4 -31.02 -46.23 19.22
CA PHE A 4 -30.60 -44.90 18.82
C PHE A 4 -30.09 -44.07 19.97
N GLN A 5 -30.76 -44.13 21.12
CA GLN A 5 -30.33 -43.43 22.35
C GLN A 5 -29.00 -43.98 22.90
N LEU A 6 -28.78 -45.29 22.80
CA LEU A 6 -27.52 -45.92 23.19
C LEU A 6 -26.35 -45.51 22.26
N ARG A 7 -26.60 -45.45 20.95
CA ARG A 7 -25.59 -45.02 19.98
C ARG A 7 -25.21 -43.53 20.15
N MET A 8 -26.18 -42.68 20.45
CA MET A 8 -25.91 -41.26 20.71
C MET A 8 -25.06 -41.08 21.99
N LYS A 9 -25.34 -41.89 23.03
CA LYS A 9 -24.56 -41.89 24.27
C LYS A 9 -23.14 -42.45 24.10
N GLU A 10 -22.95 -43.43 23.24
CA GLU A 10 -21.62 -43.94 22.86
C GLU A 10 -20.78 -42.91 22.07
N ILE A 11 -21.42 -42.15 21.19
CA ILE A 11 -20.78 -41.05 20.44
C ILE A 11 -20.40 -39.91 21.40
N GLU A 12 -21.25 -39.57 22.36
CA GLU A 12 -20.93 -38.56 23.38
C GLU A 12 -19.80 -39.02 24.34
N LEU A 13 -19.76 -40.31 24.71
CA LEU A 13 -18.67 -40.87 25.52
C LEU A 13 -17.36 -41.06 24.75
N ALA A 14 -17.42 -41.28 23.46
CA ALA A 14 -16.23 -41.36 22.58
C ALA A 14 -15.64 -39.97 22.29
N SER A 15 -16.47 -38.93 22.20
CA SER A 15 -16.00 -37.53 22.06
C SER A 15 -15.49 -36.93 23.37
N GLY A 16 -15.76 -37.53 24.52
CA GLY A 16 -15.30 -37.09 25.85
C GLY A 16 -13.94 -37.63 26.30
N ARG A 17 -13.27 -38.48 25.50
CA ARG A 17 -11.92 -39.01 25.76
C ARG A 17 -10.91 -38.62 24.71
N HIS A 18 -10.74 -37.34 24.49
CA HIS A 18 -9.51 -36.83 23.90
C HIS A 18 -8.87 -35.82 24.84
N ASP A 19 -7.94 -36.37 25.55
CA ASP A 19 -6.73 -35.87 26.17
C ASP A 19 -6.50 -34.36 26.16
N SER A 20 -6.46 -33.85 27.37
CA SER A 20 -5.98 -32.56 27.79
C SER A 20 -4.44 -32.47 27.61
N THR A 21 -3.95 -32.10 26.43
CA THR A 21 -2.63 -31.42 26.21
C THR A 21 -2.46 -30.90 24.80
N SER A 22 -3.32 -29.99 24.37
CA SER A 22 -2.92 -28.95 23.45
C SER A 22 -3.72 -27.71 23.80
N ARG A 23 -3.02 -26.63 24.18
CA ARG A 23 -3.60 -25.30 24.26
C ARG A 23 -4.11 -24.98 22.85
N ALA A 24 -5.36 -25.37 22.57
CA ALA A 24 -6.08 -24.92 21.39
C ALA A 24 -6.17 -23.41 21.54
N ASN A 25 -5.43 -22.66 20.73
CA ASN A 25 -5.76 -21.28 20.46
C ASN A 25 -7.25 -21.24 20.14
N PRO A 26 -8.06 -20.36 20.78
CA PRO A 26 -9.45 -20.23 20.42
C PRO A 26 -9.50 -19.98 18.93
N SER A 27 -10.09 -20.90 18.15
CA SER A 27 -10.12 -20.82 16.70
C SER A 27 -10.75 -19.48 16.33
N PHE A 28 -9.99 -18.64 15.62
CA PHE A 28 -10.46 -17.32 15.22
C PHE A 28 -11.76 -17.45 14.40
N ASN A 29 -12.83 -16.81 14.88
CA ASN A 29 -14.15 -16.91 14.25
C ASN A 29 -14.22 -15.98 13.02
N ILE A 30 -13.83 -16.47 11.86
CA ILE A 30 -13.85 -15.71 10.60
C ILE A 30 -15.28 -15.25 10.27
N LEU A 31 -16.28 -16.13 10.38
CA LEU A 31 -17.67 -15.82 10.03
C LEU A 31 -18.25 -14.70 10.89
N GLY A 32 -17.89 -14.67 12.18
CA GLY A 32 -18.30 -13.58 13.08
C GLY A 32 -17.64 -12.25 12.71
N ASN A 33 -16.39 -12.28 12.26
CA ASN A 33 -15.61 -11.09 11.95
C ASN A 33 -15.85 -10.54 10.53
N ILE A 34 -16.35 -11.32 9.57
CA ILE A 34 -16.72 -10.83 8.23
C ILE A 34 -17.68 -9.63 8.29
N LYS A 35 -18.60 -9.61 9.25
CA LYS A 35 -19.57 -8.52 9.42
C LYS A 35 -18.93 -7.20 9.85
N LEU A 36 -17.72 -7.24 10.40
CA LEU A 36 -16.96 -6.08 10.83
C LEU A 36 -16.06 -5.53 9.72
N VAL A 37 -15.88 -6.29 8.63
CA VAL A 37 -15.06 -5.85 7.49
C VAL A 37 -15.74 -4.64 6.82
N PRO A 38 -15.05 -3.50 6.69
CA PRO A 38 -15.64 -2.35 6.02
C PRO A 38 -15.92 -2.67 4.54
N PRO A 39 -16.96 -2.09 3.95
CA PRO A 39 -17.27 -2.30 2.54
C PRO A 39 -16.14 -1.71 1.67
N PHE A 40 -15.73 -2.46 0.64
CA PHE A 40 -14.72 -2.02 -0.31
C PHE A 40 -15.24 -0.84 -1.15
N SER A 41 -14.36 0.10 -1.50
CA SER A 41 -14.68 1.23 -2.36
C SER A 41 -13.62 1.40 -3.45
N GLU A 42 -14.00 1.17 -4.71
CA GLU A 42 -13.10 1.38 -5.86
C GLU A 42 -12.71 2.85 -6.08
N LYS A 43 -13.49 3.79 -5.57
CA LYS A 43 -13.18 5.23 -5.67
C LYS A 43 -12.06 5.66 -4.73
N GLU A 44 -11.90 4.97 -3.61
CA GLU A 44 -10.97 5.34 -2.54
C GLU A 44 -10.20 4.12 -2.02
N VAL A 45 -9.62 3.36 -2.95
CA VAL A 45 -8.94 2.08 -2.66
C VAL A 45 -7.85 2.22 -1.59
N ASP A 46 -7.07 3.29 -1.65
CA ASP A 46 -6.02 3.57 -0.67
C ASP A 46 -6.58 3.88 0.73
N LYS A 47 -7.64 4.68 0.81
CA LYS A 47 -8.32 4.95 2.09
C LYS A 47 -8.97 3.69 2.65
N TYR A 48 -9.51 2.85 1.76
CA TYR A 48 -10.08 1.58 2.16
C TYR A 48 -9.07 0.69 2.88
N PHE A 49 -7.86 0.51 2.34
CA PHE A 49 -6.83 -0.29 2.99
C PHE A 49 -6.41 0.27 4.35
N ILE A 50 -6.29 1.60 4.48
CA ILE A 50 -6.02 2.24 5.78
C ILE A 50 -7.15 1.95 6.79
N LEU A 51 -8.41 2.01 6.35
CA LEU A 51 -9.56 1.71 7.21
C LEU A 51 -9.59 0.24 7.60
N PHE A 52 -9.39 -0.67 6.63
CA PHE A 52 -9.36 -2.11 6.87
C PHE A 52 -8.29 -2.49 7.90
N GLU A 53 -7.07 -1.97 7.75
CA GLU A 53 -5.96 -2.22 8.67
C GLU A 53 -6.27 -1.73 10.09
N LYS A 54 -6.84 -0.52 10.23
CA LYS A 54 -7.28 0.00 11.54
C LYS A 54 -8.35 -0.87 12.20
N VAL A 55 -9.33 -1.36 11.42
CA VAL A 55 -10.37 -2.26 11.94
C VAL A 55 -9.75 -3.58 12.36
N ALA A 56 -8.86 -4.14 11.55
CA ALA A 56 -8.17 -5.40 11.83
C ALA A 56 -7.32 -5.33 13.10
N GLU A 57 -6.54 -4.25 13.27
CA GLU A 57 -5.71 -4.00 14.45
C GLU A 57 -6.57 -3.79 15.70
N ASN A 58 -7.60 -2.93 15.64
CA ASN A 58 -8.48 -2.65 16.76
C ASN A 58 -9.27 -3.90 17.20
N SER A 59 -9.65 -4.74 16.24
CA SER A 59 -10.34 -6.01 16.50
C SER A 59 -9.36 -7.15 16.83
N LYS A 60 -8.05 -6.89 16.85
CA LYS A 60 -6.98 -7.86 17.11
C LYS A 60 -7.07 -9.10 16.21
N TRP A 61 -7.38 -8.90 14.93
CA TRP A 61 -7.41 -10.00 13.99
C TRP A 61 -6.01 -10.56 13.75
N PRO A 62 -5.79 -11.88 13.83
CA PRO A 62 -4.51 -12.47 13.48
C PRO A 62 -4.22 -12.21 11.99
N ARG A 63 -2.98 -11.82 11.68
CA ARG A 63 -2.55 -11.39 10.33
C ARG A 63 -2.83 -12.43 9.25
N GLU A 64 -2.72 -13.69 9.60
CA GLU A 64 -2.97 -14.85 8.71
C GLU A 64 -4.41 -14.89 8.14
N TYR A 65 -5.39 -14.26 8.82
CA TYR A 65 -6.78 -14.23 8.37
C TYR A 65 -7.15 -12.96 7.61
N TRP A 66 -6.27 -11.96 7.53
CA TRP A 66 -6.59 -10.68 6.91
C TRP A 66 -6.97 -10.82 5.44
N THR A 67 -6.28 -11.69 4.69
CA THR A 67 -6.58 -11.92 3.27
C THR A 67 -7.94 -12.59 3.10
N GLN A 68 -8.28 -13.56 3.96
CA GLN A 68 -9.56 -14.24 3.92
C GLN A 68 -10.73 -13.29 4.25
N LEU A 69 -10.52 -12.35 5.17
CA LEU A 69 -11.51 -11.32 5.48
C LEU A 69 -11.63 -10.31 4.34
N LEU A 70 -10.50 -9.85 3.80
CA LEU A 70 -10.43 -8.89 2.70
C LEU A 70 -11.16 -9.42 1.44
N GLN A 71 -10.90 -10.67 1.03
CA GLN A 71 -11.50 -11.25 -0.16
C GLN A 71 -13.03 -11.25 -0.15
N SER A 72 -13.64 -11.30 1.05
CA SER A 72 -15.10 -11.35 1.21
C SER A 72 -15.82 -10.09 0.71
N VAL A 73 -15.11 -8.98 0.62
CA VAL A 73 -15.66 -7.67 0.23
C VAL A 73 -15.12 -7.14 -1.08
N LEU A 74 -14.11 -7.80 -1.67
CA LEU A 74 -13.58 -7.37 -2.97
C LEU A 74 -14.59 -7.59 -4.10
N TYR A 75 -14.74 -6.60 -4.95
CA TYR A 75 -15.55 -6.67 -6.18
C TYR A 75 -14.86 -5.90 -7.33
N GLY A 76 -15.44 -6.00 -8.54
CA GLY A 76 -14.95 -5.30 -9.72
C GLY A 76 -13.48 -5.58 -10.00
N LYS A 77 -12.73 -4.56 -10.39
CA LYS A 77 -11.33 -4.67 -10.78
C LYS A 77 -10.44 -5.23 -9.63
N ALA A 78 -10.73 -4.91 -8.38
CA ALA A 78 -9.96 -5.43 -7.25
C ALA A 78 -10.10 -6.96 -7.11
N ARG A 79 -11.30 -7.46 -7.33
CA ARG A 79 -11.58 -8.90 -7.35
C ARG A 79 -10.87 -9.60 -8.52
N ASP A 80 -10.89 -9.00 -9.71
CA ASP A 80 -10.23 -9.56 -10.89
C ASP A 80 -8.71 -9.67 -10.67
N ILE A 81 -8.09 -8.64 -10.06
CA ILE A 81 -6.68 -8.66 -9.67
C ILE A 81 -6.43 -9.79 -8.68
N TYR A 82 -7.24 -9.89 -7.60
CA TYR A 82 -7.09 -10.95 -6.60
C TYR A 82 -7.18 -12.36 -7.22
N VAL A 83 -8.13 -12.60 -8.10
CA VAL A 83 -8.32 -13.89 -8.80
C VAL A 83 -7.13 -14.23 -9.71
N SER A 84 -6.44 -13.23 -10.27
CA SER A 84 -5.25 -13.45 -11.10
C SER A 84 -3.99 -13.87 -10.33
N LEU A 85 -3.99 -13.72 -9.00
CA LEU A 85 -2.86 -14.09 -8.14
C LEU A 85 -2.76 -15.61 -7.96
N SER A 86 -1.54 -16.12 -7.83
CA SER A 86 -1.33 -17.50 -7.41
C SER A 86 -1.83 -17.73 -5.98
N VAL A 87 -2.05 -18.99 -5.60
CA VAL A 87 -2.47 -19.36 -4.23
C VAL A 87 -1.50 -18.81 -3.18
N GLN A 88 -0.21 -18.88 -3.45
CA GLN A 88 0.83 -18.38 -2.54
C GLN A 88 0.77 -16.84 -2.41
N GLN A 89 0.61 -16.12 -3.51
CA GLN A 89 0.49 -14.65 -3.51
C GLN A 89 -0.80 -14.19 -2.85
N SER A 90 -1.92 -14.89 -3.10
CA SER A 90 -3.22 -14.54 -2.52
C SER A 90 -3.34 -14.84 -1.03
N SER A 91 -2.43 -15.61 -0.43
CA SER A 91 -2.36 -15.81 1.02
C SER A 91 -1.58 -14.72 1.76
N ASP A 92 -0.77 -13.93 1.07
CA ASP A 92 -0.01 -12.82 1.62
C ASP A 92 -0.77 -11.49 1.48
N TYR A 93 -1.17 -10.92 2.61
CA TYR A 93 -1.94 -9.67 2.64
C TYR A 93 -1.18 -8.50 2.00
N ASP A 94 0.11 -8.36 2.28
CA ASP A 94 0.89 -7.24 1.77
C ASP A 94 1.06 -7.34 0.26
N MET A 95 1.26 -8.55 -0.26
CA MET A 95 1.30 -8.82 -1.69
C MET A 95 -0.04 -8.50 -2.37
N VAL A 96 -1.16 -8.95 -1.79
CA VAL A 96 -2.50 -8.66 -2.32
C VAL A 96 -2.78 -7.16 -2.34
N LYS A 97 -2.49 -6.45 -1.24
CA LYS A 97 -2.63 -4.99 -1.13
C LYS A 97 -1.79 -4.29 -2.21
N GLU A 98 -0.52 -4.67 -2.35
CA GLU A 98 0.38 -4.05 -3.33
C GLU A 98 -0.11 -4.27 -4.76
N CYS A 99 -0.54 -5.47 -5.13
CA CYS A 99 -1.05 -5.77 -6.45
C CYS A 99 -2.33 -4.98 -6.76
N ILE A 100 -3.26 -4.88 -5.81
CA ILE A 100 -4.47 -4.08 -5.98
C ILE A 100 -4.11 -2.60 -6.15
N LEU A 101 -3.27 -2.01 -5.27
CA LEU A 101 -2.85 -0.62 -5.38
C LEU A 101 -2.16 -0.32 -6.72
N LYS A 102 -1.27 -1.20 -7.19
CA LYS A 102 -0.64 -1.10 -8.52
C LYS A 102 -1.68 -1.15 -9.63
N GLY A 103 -2.64 -2.06 -9.55
CA GLY A 103 -3.70 -2.19 -10.54
C GLY A 103 -4.57 -0.93 -10.65
N TYR A 104 -4.75 -0.18 -9.58
CA TYR A 104 -5.42 1.13 -9.58
C TYR A 104 -4.46 2.31 -9.85
N ALA A 105 -3.24 2.05 -10.29
CA ALA A 105 -2.19 3.05 -10.52
C ALA A 105 -1.90 3.93 -9.27
N LEU A 106 -2.09 3.38 -8.09
CA LEU A 106 -1.82 4.04 -6.81
C LEU A 106 -0.37 3.71 -6.37
N VAL A 107 0.57 4.15 -7.21
CA VAL A 107 2.01 4.00 -6.99
C VAL A 107 2.62 5.27 -6.37
N PRO A 108 3.82 5.22 -5.77
CA PRO A 108 4.43 6.39 -5.11
C PRO A 108 4.44 7.66 -5.97
N GLU A 109 4.74 7.53 -7.26
CA GLU A 109 4.76 8.66 -8.20
C GLU A 109 3.38 9.31 -8.37
N ALA A 110 2.30 8.53 -8.43
CA ALA A 110 0.96 9.07 -8.52
C ALA A 110 0.57 9.89 -7.27
N TYR A 111 1.00 9.45 -6.08
CA TYR A 111 0.79 10.22 -4.84
C TYR A 111 1.64 11.48 -4.81
N ARG A 112 2.89 11.41 -5.28
CA ARG A 112 3.76 12.58 -5.41
C ARG A 112 3.11 13.64 -6.29
N GLN A 113 2.64 13.25 -7.47
CA GLN A 113 1.96 14.15 -8.38
C GLN A 113 0.67 14.74 -7.79
N LYS A 114 -0.15 13.92 -7.15
CA LYS A 114 -1.34 14.40 -6.44
C LYS A 114 -0.97 15.42 -5.36
N PHE A 115 0.05 15.14 -4.53
CA PHE A 115 0.53 16.07 -3.51
C PHE A 115 1.03 17.39 -4.12
N ARG A 116 1.89 17.34 -5.14
CA ARG A 116 2.47 18.55 -5.76
C ARG A 116 1.43 19.39 -6.49
N ASN A 117 0.49 18.74 -7.19
CA ASN A 117 -0.51 19.42 -8.02
C ASN A 117 -1.79 19.83 -7.28
N TYR A 118 -2.00 19.36 -6.05
CA TYR A 118 -3.20 19.70 -5.28
C TYR A 118 -3.24 21.19 -4.99
N ARG A 119 -4.35 21.82 -5.34
CA ARG A 119 -4.62 23.25 -5.11
C ARG A 119 -5.88 23.40 -4.30
N LYS A 120 -5.98 24.51 -3.54
CA LYS A 120 -7.15 24.84 -2.76
C LYS A 120 -8.34 25.12 -3.69
N ASP A 121 -9.45 24.48 -3.42
CA ASP A 121 -10.74 24.83 -4.05
C ASP A 121 -11.29 26.14 -3.48
N ALA A 122 -12.09 26.88 -4.29
CA ALA A 122 -12.66 28.15 -3.88
C ALA A 122 -13.58 28.03 -2.65
N GLN A 123 -14.31 26.92 -2.52
CA GLN A 123 -15.25 26.68 -1.43
C GLN A 123 -14.62 26.01 -0.22
N GLN A 124 -13.39 25.49 -0.36
CA GLN A 124 -12.67 24.83 0.72
C GLN A 124 -12.06 25.85 1.68
N THR A 125 -12.13 25.58 2.98
CA THR A 125 -11.38 26.37 3.97
C THR A 125 -9.88 26.11 3.89
N TYR A 126 -9.07 27.04 4.39
CA TYR A 126 -7.61 26.83 4.47
C TYR A 126 -7.25 25.67 5.40
N PHE A 127 -8.05 25.44 6.45
CA PHE A 127 -7.86 24.32 7.36
C PHE A 127 -8.09 22.97 6.64
N GLU A 128 -9.19 22.83 5.92
CA GLU A 128 -9.47 21.62 5.11
C GLU A 128 -8.38 21.39 4.07
N PHE A 129 -7.99 22.43 3.34
CA PHE A 129 -6.90 22.34 2.36
C PHE A 129 -5.59 21.87 2.99
N SER A 130 -5.22 22.41 4.16
CA SER A 130 -3.98 22.00 4.86
C SER A 130 -4.03 20.53 5.28
N ARG A 131 -5.18 20.06 5.77
CA ARG A 131 -5.39 18.64 6.16
C ARG A 131 -5.32 17.71 4.96
N ASP A 132 -5.95 18.06 3.85
CA ASP A 132 -5.90 17.27 2.63
C ASP A 132 -4.48 17.20 2.08
N LYS A 133 -3.75 18.33 2.09
CA LYS A 133 -2.36 18.41 1.66
C LYS A 133 -1.46 17.54 2.53
N GLU A 134 -1.64 17.57 3.85
CA GLU A 134 -0.93 16.71 4.81
C GLU A 134 -1.21 15.23 4.54
N GLN A 135 -2.46 14.86 4.30
CA GLN A 135 -2.82 13.48 4.00
C GLN A 135 -2.19 12.97 2.70
N LEU A 136 -2.17 13.80 1.65
CA LEU A 136 -1.52 13.45 0.39
C LEU A 136 -0.02 13.23 0.56
N PHE A 137 0.64 14.06 1.37
CA PHE A 137 2.05 13.89 1.71
C PHE A 137 2.30 12.57 2.46
N LYS A 138 1.52 12.31 3.50
CA LYS A 138 1.63 11.04 4.28
C LYS A 138 1.43 9.81 3.40
N ARG A 139 0.47 9.85 2.47
CA ARG A 139 0.25 8.75 1.51
C ARG A 139 1.44 8.55 0.57
N TRP A 140 2.06 9.64 0.12
CA TRP A 140 3.27 9.55 -0.68
C TRP A 140 4.41 8.90 0.11
N CYS A 141 4.67 9.34 1.34
CA CYS A 141 5.69 8.76 2.21
C CYS A 141 5.42 7.27 2.49
N LEU A 142 4.16 6.92 2.83
CA LEU A 142 3.75 5.54 3.07
C LEU A 142 3.94 4.66 1.83
N ALA A 143 3.50 5.11 0.65
CA ALA A 143 3.64 4.38 -0.59
C ALA A 143 5.11 4.16 -0.97
N LYS A 144 6.00 5.09 -0.57
CA LYS A 144 7.44 5.01 -0.77
C LYS A 144 8.16 4.25 0.36
N LYS A 145 7.44 3.89 1.44
CA LYS A 145 7.98 3.22 2.65
C LYS A 145 9.07 4.03 3.37
N ILE A 146 8.87 5.36 3.45
CA ILE A 146 9.83 6.31 4.04
C ILE A 146 9.23 7.15 5.17
N GLU A 147 8.09 6.75 5.75
CA GLU A 147 7.34 7.55 6.73
C GLU A 147 8.07 7.82 8.05
N HIS A 148 9.11 7.05 8.36
CA HIS A 148 9.91 7.18 9.58
C HIS A 148 11.41 7.28 9.29
N ASP A 149 11.78 7.51 8.04
CA ASP A 149 13.15 7.57 7.55
C ASP A 149 13.44 8.96 6.97
N PHE A 150 14.07 9.81 7.79
CA PHE A 150 14.40 11.18 7.39
C PHE A 150 15.40 11.19 6.23
N GLU A 151 16.40 10.33 6.23
CA GLU A 151 17.43 10.28 5.19
C GLU A 151 16.83 9.90 3.83
N SER A 152 15.98 8.88 3.79
CA SER A 152 15.26 8.51 2.56
C SER A 152 14.29 9.60 2.08
N LEU A 153 13.65 10.34 3.00
CA LEU A 153 12.82 11.49 2.65
C LEU A 153 13.66 12.63 2.08
N GLU A 154 14.79 12.95 2.71
CA GLU A 154 15.75 13.96 2.25
C GLU A 154 16.23 13.63 0.84
N GLN A 155 16.75 12.42 0.60
CA GLN A 155 17.17 11.97 -0.73
C GLN A 155 16.06 12.09 -1.77
N SER A 156 14.82 11.79 -1.40
CA SER A 156 13.67 11.90 -2.29
C SER A 156 13.38 13.32 -2.72
N ILE A 157 13.50 14.29 -1.81
CA ILE A 157 13.29 15.72 -2.07
C ILE A 157 14.46 16.27 -2.90
N LEU A 158 15.69 15.96 -2.49
CA LEU A 158 16.90 16.43 -3.19
C LEU A 158 16.95 15.92 -4.64
N LEU A 159 16.64 14.64 -4.87
CA LEU A 159 16.56 14.07 -6.23
C LEU A 159 15.47 14.74 -7.07
N GLU A 160 14.31 15.06 -6.50
CA GLU A 160 13.26 15.77 -7.20
C GLU A 160 13.71 17.17 -7.63
N GLU A 161 14.27 17.93 -6.69
CA GLU A 161 14.78 19.29 -6.96
C GLU A 161 15.94 19.27 -7.95
N PHE A 162 16.88 18.35 -7.82
CA PHE A 162 17.98 18.18 -8.78
C PHE A 162 17.46 17.96 -10.19
N LYS A 163 16.51 17.02 -10.38
CA LYS A 163 15.89 16.75 -11.68
C LYS A 163 15.11 17.94 -12.25
N ASN A 164 14.60 18.84 -11.40
CA ASN A 164 13.90 20.03 -11.84
C ASN A 164 14.84 21.16 -12.31
N CYS A 165 16.13 21.08 -11.94
CA CYS A 165 17.15 22.09 -12.28
C CYS A 165 18.04 21.73 -13.46
N ILE A 166 17.92 20.51 -14.01
CA ILE A 166 18.76 20.01 -15.10
C ILE A 166 18.02 19.97 -16.44
N ASN A 167 18.78 19.72 -17.53
CA ASN A 167 18.22 19.55 -18.87
C ASN A 167 17.24 18.38 -18.96
N SER A 168 16.20 18.50 -19.82
CA SER A 168 15.16 17.50 -20.00
C SER A 168 15.67 16.12 -20.42
N ASP A 169 16.72 16.07 -21.26
CA ASP A 169 17.24 14.80 -21.76
C ASP A 169 17.96 14.03 -20.66
N ILE A 170 18.75 14.74 -19.84
CA ILE A 170 19.39 14.16 -18.65
C ILE A 170 18.32 13.75 -17.64
N LYS A 171 17.29 14.58 -17.41
CA LYS A 171 16.18 14.25 -16.53
C LYS A 171 15.49 12.95 -16.93
N ASN A 172 15.16 12.81 -18.22
CA ASN A 172 14.51 11.60 -18.75
C ASN A 172 15.39 10.37 -18.53
N HIS A 173 16.69 10.48 -18.82
CA HIS A 173 17.66 9.41 -18.57
C HIS A 173 17.68 8.98 -17.09
N LEU A 174 17.70 9.94 -16.16
CA LEU A 174 17.67 9.64 -14.72
C LEU A 174 16.34 9.03 -14.25
N GLU A 175 15.23 9.38 -14.89
CA GLU A 175 13.90 8.81 -14.58
C GLU A 175 13.76 7.36 -15.07
N GLU A 176 14.34 7.03 -16.21
CA GLU A 176 14.36 5.66 -16.74
C GLU A 176 15.16 4.71 -15.84
N HIS A 177 16.31 5.16 -15.32
CA HIS A 177 17.22 4.32 -14.52
C HIS A 177 16.94 4.31 -13.02
N LYS A 178 16.04 5.15 -12.52
CA LYS A 178 15.53 5.18 -11.13
C LYS A 178 16.61 5.18 -10.05
N TYR A 179 17.51 6.14 -10.09
CA TYR A 179 18.54 6.31 -9.06
C TYR A 179 17.92 6.64 -7.70
N GLU A 180 18.47 6.05 -6.64
CA GLU A 180 17.95 6.17 -5.27
C GLU A 180 18.59 7.31 -4.48
N THR A 181 19.82 7.72 -4.85
CA THR A 181 20.56 8.76 -4.14
C THR A 181 20.99 9.88 -5.10
N LEU A 182 21.11 11.10 -4.54
CA LEU A 182 21.55 12.28 -5.28
C LEU A 182 22.91 12.08 -5.94
N ASP A 183 23.87 11.51 -5.20
CA ASP A 183 25.24 11.31 -5.71
C ASP A 183 25.26 10.37 -6.93
N LYS A 184 24.55 9.26 -6.87
CA LYS A 184 24.46 8.33 -8.02
C LYS A 184 23.80 8.98 -9.21
N ALA A 185 22.78 9.80 -9.00
CA ALA A 185 22.11 10.53 -10.06
C ALA A 185 23.02 11.61 -10.68
N ALA A 186 23.80 12.31 -9.85
CA ALA A 186 24.75 13.32 -10.33
C ALA A 186 25.85 12.70 -11.17
N ILE A 187 26.47 11.61 -10.72
CA ILE A 187 27.50 10.87 -11.50
C ILE A 187 26.93 10.43 -12.85
N ALA A 188 25.73 9.82 -12.85
CA ALA A 188 25.09 9.38 -14.10
C ALA A 188 24.73 10.54 -15.03
N ALA A 189 24.36 11.72 -14.48
CA ALA A 189 24.12 12.93 -15.27
C ALA A 189 25.39 13.44 -15.94
N ASP A 190 26.53 13.42 -15.24
CA ASP A 190 27.84 13.79 -15.80
C ASP A 190 28.26 12.81 -16.91
N GLU A 191 28.17 11.51 -16.68
CA GLU A 191 28.47 10.47 -17.68
C GLU A 191 27.60 10.61 -18.94
N TYR A 192 26.30 10.87 -18.77
CA TYR A 192 25.39 11.11 -19.88
C TYR A 192 25.76 12.34 -20.67
N SER A 193 26.08 13.44 -19.98
CA SER A 193 26.46 14.72 -20.64
C SER A 193 27.74 14.62 -21.46
N LEU A 194 28.71 13.81 -21.01
CA LEU A 194 29.96 13.56 -21.74
C LEU A 194 29.74 12.77 -23.04
N THR A 195 28.78 11.85 -23.01
CA THR A 195 28.54 10.96 -24.18
C THR A 195 27.55 11.51 -25.19
N HIS A 196 26.64 12.44 -24.79
CA HIS A 196 25.51 12.89 -25.62
C HIS A 196 25.53 14.35 -26.04
N LYS A 197 26.62 15.12 -25.85
CA LYS A 197 26.76 16.55 -26.22
C LYS A 197 25.50 17.37 -25.87
N VAL A 198 25.06 17.30 -24.62
CA VAL A 198 23.88 18.03 -24.15
C VAL A 198 24.14 19.53 -24.19
N PRO A 199 23.29 20.37 -24.81
CA PRO A 199 23.48 21.81 -24.80
C PRO A 199 23.46 22.36 -23.37
N THR A 200 24.50 23.05 -22.97
CA THR A 200 24.55 23.76 -21.69
C THR A 200 23.49 24.85 -21.67
N VAL A 201 22.52 24.77 -20.75
CA VAL A 201 21.54 25.85 -20.52
C VAL A 201 22.29 27.00 -19.84
N SER A 202 22.84 27.93 -20.64
CA SER A 202 23.38 29.18 -20.12
C SER A 202 22.20 30.03 -19.62
N LYS A 203 21.96 30.06 -18.32
CA LYS A 203 21.12 31.08 -17.71
C LYS A 203 21.85 32.39 -17.82
N SER A 204 21.40 33.28 -18.74
CA SER A 204 21.76 34.68 -18.69
C SER A 204 21.13 35.26 -17.41
N PHE A 205 21.93 35.50 -16.39
CA PHE A 205 21.55 36.37 -15.29
C PHE A 205 21.46 37.78 -15.82
N THR A 206 20.27 38.26 -16.14
CA THR A 206 20.00 39.68 -16.31
C THR A 206 19.97 40.27 -14.89
N GLN A 207 20.92 41.17 -14.62
CA GLN A 207 21.00 42.03 -13.47
C GLN A 207 19.78 42.96 -13.38
#